data_f91f63d45c17bcabf4791efba98ca343
#
_entry.id   f91f63d45c17bcabf4791efba98ca343
#
_cell.length_a   1.000
_cell.length_b   1.000
_cell.length_c   1.000
_cell.angle_alpha   90.00
_cell.angle_beta   90.00
_cell.angle_gamma   90.00
#
_symmetry.space_group_name_H-M   'P 1'
#
loop_
_entity.id
_entity.type
_entity.pdbx_description
1 polymer ?
#
loop_
_entity_poly.entity_id
_entity_poly.type
_entity_poly.pdbx_seq_one_letter_code
_entity_poly.pdbx_strand_id
1 'polypeptide(L)'
;MAAPFCWTHANVLLLDLTHTSHTQARTGIQKVCRFLFGALASSVKVQPICHDPYRSAWRSLHPTEMQMLSNPSPGQRRGARWPLATRFRGRLARLVGAPPPQLPQATGLIVPEIFSPATAHALPELLQAVGGARIALFHDAIALKYPELSPSGTVGRFPPYLQELLAFDGIAAVSEDSRDALLDYWRWLGVKATPPVQAIPLGIDDHPIDLSEPTGERNSSTVVLCVGTLEARKNHLALLEACESLWAAGLTFELHLVGMAQAQTGQPALDRIRALQAAGRTLRYDGPVSDSALQAGYRRAAFTVYPSIMEGFGLPVLESLRYGRPCICSSQGALGESARGGGCLTLDQVDSGDLAQAIRRLLTTPSDLDVLVRACHERRFKTWSHYGAEVLSWMTTLNRRSE
;
A
#
# COMPACT_ATOMS: atom_id res chain seq x y z
N MET A 1 -17.13 -14.71 33.81
CA MET A 1 -16.48 -14.49 32.49
C MET A 1 -17.49 -13.79 31.61
N ALA A 2 -17.21 -12.57 31.13
CA ALA A 2 -18.06 -11.92 30.15
C ALA A 2 -18.00 -12.73 28.85
N ALA A 3 -19.14 -12.85 28.14
CA ALA A 3 -19.18 -13.49 26.83
C ALA A 3 -18.18 -12.79 25.90
N PRO A 4 -17.47 -13.54 25.02
CA PRO A 4 -16.53 -12.93 24.09
C PRO A 4 -17.28 -11.91 23.22
N PHE A 5 -16.72 -10.70 23.09
CA PHE A 5 -17.28 -9.66 22.23
C PHE A 5 -17.31 -10.16 20.78
N CYS A 6 -18.47 -10.09 20.13
CA CYS A 6 -18.61 -10.46 18.73
C CYS A 6 -19.13 -9.26 17.95
N TRP A 7 -18.51 -8.96 16.82
CA TRP A 7 -18.97 -7.92 15.91
C TRP A 7 -20.30 -8.32 15.29
N THR A 8 -21.30 -7.43 15.41
CA THR A 8 -22.64 -7.58 14.81
C THR A 8 -22.99 -6.30 14.06
N HIS A 9 -24.03 -6.33 13.25
CA HIS A 9 -24.55 -5.11 12.60
C HIS A 9 -25.11 -4.04 13.57
N ALA A 10 -25.30 -4.39 14.85
CA ALA A 10 -25.65 -3.41 15.89
C ALA A 10 -24.43 -2.57 16.33
N ASN A 11 -23.22 -3.07 16.13
CA ASN A 11 -21.98 -2.41 16.51
C ASN A 11 -21.53 -1.45 15.42
N VAL A 12 -21.24 -0.20 15.77
CA VAL A 12 -20.71 0.80 14.84
C VAL A 12 -19.19 0.84 14.95
N LEU A 13 -18.51 0.60 13.82
CA LEU A 13 -17.07 0.73 13.68
C LEU A 13 -16.75 2.03 12.96
N LEU A 14 -16.03 2.94 13.60
CA LEU A 14 -15.49 4.13 12.93
C LEU A 14 -14.24 3.76 12.13
N LEU A 15 -14.15 4.30 10.93
CA LEU A 15 -12.98 4.14 10.06
C LEU A 15 -12.52 5.52 9.59
N ASP A 16 -11.32 5.94 10.01
CA ASP A 16 -10.75 7.21 9.57
C ASP A 16 -10.21 7.11 8.14
N LEU A 17 -10.79 7.89 7.25
CA LEU A 17 -10.41 7.98 5.85
C LEU A 17 -10.14 9.43 5.43
N THR A 18 -9.59 10.22 6.35
CA THR A 18 -9.37 11.66 6.17
C THR A 18 -8.61 11.99 4.89
N HIS A 19 -7.52 11.29 4.59
CA HIS A 19 -6.75 11.54 3.39
C HIS A 19 -7.35 10.83 2.16
N THR A 20 -7.73 9.55 2.28
CA THR A 20 -8.21 8.73 1.16
C THR A 20 -9.51 9.26 0.56
N SER A 21 -10.41 9.82 1.37
CA SER A 21 -11.66 10.43 0.90
C SER A 21 -11.47 11.77 0.17
N HIS A 22 -10.27 12.35 0.20
CA HIS A 22 -9.94 13.65 -0.40
C HIS A 22 -8.81 13.56 -1.45
N THR A 23 -8.40 12.35 -1.85
CA THR A 23 -7.37 12.15 -2.87
C THR A 23 -7.83 11.21 -3.97
N GLN A 24 -7.36 11.48 -5.19
CA GLN A 24 -7.55 10.60 -6.33
C GLN A 24 -6.44 9.55 -6.46
N ALA A 25 -5.44 9.57 -5.58
CA ALA A 25 -4.35 8.62 -5.60
C ALA A 25 -4.87 7.18 -5.39
N ARG A 26 -4.29 6.25 -6.15
CA ARG A 26 -4.58 4.80 -6.09
C ARG A 26 -3.35 4.01 -5.68
N THR A 27 -2.46 4.61 -4.89
CA THR A 27 -1.20 3.99 -4.47
C THR A 27 -1.31 3.37 -3.09
N GLY A 28 -0.51 2.35 -2.85
CA GLY A 28 -0.20 1.78 -1.53
C GLY A 28 -1.29 1.93 -0.46
N ILE A 29 -1.11 2.89 0.45
CA ILE A 29 -2.00 3.12 1.60
C ILE A 29 -3.45 3.40 1.17
N GLN A 30 -3.68 4.23 0.14
CA GLN A 30 -5.03 4.55 -0.33
C GLN A 30 -5.76 3.32 -0.89
N LYS A 31 -5.02 2.41 -1.52
CA LYS A 31 -5.55 1.12 -1.98
C LYS A 31 -5.97 0.27 -0.78
N VAL A 32 -5.10 0.16 0.23
CA VAL A 32 -5.40 -0.55 1.49
C VAL A 32 -6.66 0.01 2.15
N CYS A 33 -6.76 1.32 2.31
CA CYS A 33 -7.91 1.97 2.95
C CYS A 33 -9.23 1.67 2.23
N ARG A 34 -9.26 1.73 0.89
CA ARG A 34 -10.48 1.45 0.11
C ARG A 34 -10.89 -0.01 0.16
N PHE A 35 -9.96 -0.92 0.02
CA PHE A 35 -10.26 -2.36 0.09
C PHE A 35 -10.65 -2.78 1.51
N LEU A 36 -9.99 -2.25 2.53
CA LEU A 36 -10.37 -2.48 3.92
C LEU A 36 -11.79 -1.97 4.19
N PHE A 37 -12.13 -0.75 3.75
CA PHE A 37 -13.49 -0.23 3.87
C PHE A 37 -14.50 -1.16 3.22
N GLY A 38 -14.29 -1.61 1.98
CA GLY A 38 -15.16 -2.55 1.29
C GLY A 38 -15.32 -3.88 2.04
N ALA A 39 -14.21 -4.45 2.49
CA ALA A 39 -14.19 -5.71 3.23
C ALA A 39 -14.93 -5.62 4.58
N LEU A 40 -14.73 -4.54 5.32
CA LEU A 40 -15.40 -4.32 6.61
C LEU A 40 -16.90 -4.02 6.45
N ALA A 41 -17.27 -3.21 5.45
CA ALA A 41 -18.66 -2.80 5.20
C ALA A 41 -19.56 -3.98 4.83
N SER A 42 -19.01 -5.10 4.33
CA SER A 42 -19.76 -6.34 4.07
C SER A 42 -20.06 -7.15 5.33
N SER A 43 -19.38 -6.90 6.43
CA SER A 43 -19.42 -7.73 7.65
C SER A 43 -20.02 -6.99 8.85
N VAL A 44 -19.76 -5.69 8.98
CA VAL A 44 -20.19 -4.87 10.13
C VAL A 44 -20.67 -3.50 9.67
N LYS A 45 -21.37 -2.78 10.56
CA LYS A 45 -21.77 -1.40 10.27
C LYS A 45 -20.58 -0.46 10.39
N VAL A 46 -19.93 -0.14 9.26
CA VAL A 46 -18.82 0.82 9.20
C VAL A 46 -19.34 2.24 9.00
N GLN A 47 -18.88 3.16 9.83
CA GLN A 47 -19.06 4.58 9.64
C GLN A 47 -17.74 5.23 9.26
N PRO A 48 -17.53 5.56 7.99
CA PRO A 48 -16.34 6.29 7.57
C PRO A 48 -16.42 7.73 8.05
N ILE A 49 -15.30 8.20 8.60
CA ILE A 49 -15.15 9.54 9.17
C ILE A 49 -13.93 10.26 8.60
N CYS A 50 -13.87 11.57 8.78
CA CYS A 50 -12.69 12.38 8.52
C CYS A 50 -12.54 13.50 9.55
N HIS A 51 -11.29 13.91 9.78
CA HIS A 51 -10.99 15.15 10.48
C HIS A 51 -11.05 16.32 9.49
N ASP A 52 -12.02 17.21 9.66
CA ASP A 52 -12.19 18.40 8.82
C ASP A 52 -11.32 19.55 9.35
N PRO A 53 -10.21 19.90 8.67
CA PRO A 53 -9.27 20.92 9.17
C PRO A 53 -9.85 22.34 9.14
N TYR A 54 -10.93 22.58 8.38
CA TYR A 54 -11.58 23.89 8.29
C TYR A 54 -12.59 24.11 9.41
N ARG A 55 -13.18 23.01 9.88
CA ARG A 55 -14.09 23.00 11.03
C ARG A 55 -13.39 22.69 12.34
N SER A 56 -12.16 22.12 12.27
CA SER A 56 -11.38 21.57 13.40
C SER A 56 -12.21 20.55 14.20
N ALA A 57 -12.85 19.62 13.50
CA ALA A 57 -13.71 18.62 14.14
C ALA A 57 -13.78 17.33 13.30
N TRP A 58 -14.00 16.23 13.99
CA TRP A 58 -14.34 14.95 13.37
C TRP A 58 -15.78 14.94 12.87
N ARG A 59 -16.01 14.34 11.71
CA ARG A 59 -17.34 14.19 11.12
C ARG A 59 -17.45 12.97 10.22
N SER A 60 -18.67 12.54 9.98
CA SER A 60 -18.97 11.58 8.92
C SER A 60 -18.64 12.16 7.54
N LEU A 61 -18.32 11.29 6.59
CA LEU A 61 -18.07 11.69 5.20
C LEU A 61 -19.36 12.20 4.54
N HIS A 62 -19.22 13.21 3.70
CA HIS A 62 -20.30 13.67 2.83
C HIS A 62 -20.51 12.69 1.65
N PRO A 63 -21.70 12.68 1.00
CA PRO A 63 -21.96 11.80 -0.14
C PRO A 63 -20.92 11.90 -1.26
N THR A 64 -20.41 13.09 -1.55
CA THR A 64 -19.35 13.31 -2.57
C THR A 64 -18.01 12.69 -2.16
N GLU A 65 -17.68 12.71 -0.87
CA GLU A 65 -16.48 12.08 -0.33
C GLU A 65 -16.60 10.56 -0.34
N MET A 66 -17.80 10.04 -0.03
CA MET A 66 -18.13 8.62 -0.17
C MET A 66 -18.00 8.15 -1.63
N GLN A 67 -18.49 8.95 -2.57
CA GLN A 67 -18.35 8.63 -3.99
C GLN A 67 -16.87 8.56 -4.44
N MET A 68 -16.00 9.42 -3.90
CA MET A 68 -14.55 9.37 -4.16
C MET A 68 -13.87 8.13 -3.58
N LEU A 69 -14.41 7.54 -2.51
CA LEU A 69 -13.91 6.26 -2.00
C LEU A 69 -14.24 5.11 -2.95
N SER A 70 -15.48 5.05 -3.45
CA SER A 70 -15.98 3.95 -4.29
C SER A 70 -15.46 4.03 -5.73
N ASN A 71 -15.35 5.24 -6.30
CA ASN A 71 -14.94 5.47 -7.68
C ASN A 71 -13.95 6.64 -7.78
N PRO A 72 -12.70 6.44 -7.38
CA PRO A 72 -11.70 7.48 -7.56
C PRO A 72 -11.42 7.68 -9.05
N SER A 73 -11.64 8.89 -9.54
CA SER A 73 -11.23 9.25 -10.91
C SER A 73 -9.72 9.05 -11.10
N PRO A 74 -9.22 8.61 -12.25
CA PRO A 74 -7.80 8.53 -12.52
C PRO A 74 -7.15 9.91 -12.33
N GLY A 75 -6.32 10.05 -11.31
CA GLY A 75 -5.66 11.31 -10.98
C GLY A 75 -4.17 11.13 -10.72
N GLN A 76 -3.37 12.08 -11.22
CA GLN A 76 -1.91 12.05 -11.10
C GLN A 76 -1.37 12.62 -9.77
N ARG A 77 -2.23 13.17 -8.89
CA ARG A 77 -1.78 13.91 -7.70
C ARG A 77 -2.09 13.17 -6.42
N ARG A 78 -1.09 13.06 -5.55
CA ARG A 78 -1.19 12.39 -4.24
C ARG A 78 -1.78 13.25 -3.12
N GLY A 79 -1.83 14.57 -3.28
CA GLY A 79 -2.30 15.48 -2.22
C GLY A 79 -3.81 15.47 -2.03
N ALA A 80 -4.26 15.57 -0.79
CA ALA A 80 -5.67 15.73 -0.45
C ALA A 80 -6.22 17.07 -0.96
N ARG A 81 -7.41 17.03 -1.56
CA ARG A 81 -8.12 18.23 -2.06
C ARG A 81 -9.50 18.31 -1.44
N TRP A 82 -9.69 19.34 -0.68
CA TRP A 82 -10.97 19.64 -0.08
C TRP A 82 -11.82 20.48 -1.03
N PRO A 83 -13.07 20.10 -1.32
CA PRO A 83 -13.99 20.92 -2.13
C PRO A 83 -14.15 22.32 -1.54
N LEU A 84 -14.22 23.33 -2.41
CA LEU A 84 -14.37 24.73 -1.96
C LEU A 84 -15.60 24.93 -1.07
N ALA A 85 -16.71 24.25 -1.40
CA ALA A 85 -17.92 24.26 -0.57
C ALA A 85 -17.69 23.74 0.85
N THR A 86 -16.93 22.64 1.00
CA THR A 86 -16.56 22.08 2.32
C THR A 86 -15.66 23.04 3.10
N ARG A 87 -14.68 23.64 2.42
CA ARG A 87 -13.79 24.65 3.03
C ARG A 87 -14.56 25.86 3.55
N PHE A 88 -15.48 26.39 2.72
CA PHE A 88 -16.30 27.53 3.10
C PHE A 88 -17.26 27.19 4.26
N ARG A 89 -17.99 26.09 4.16
CA ARG A 89 -18.91 25.62 5.22
C ARG A 89 -18.18 25.40 6.54
N GLY A 90 -17.01 24.74 6.50
CA GLY A 90 -16.21 24.50 7.72
C GLY A 90 -15.76 25.79 8.39
N ARG A 91 -15.24 26.75 7.62
CA ARG A 91 -14.82 28.07 8.13
C ARG A 91 -16.01 28.87 8.70
N LEU A 92 -17.15 28.88 8.00
CA LEU A 92 -18.34 29.56 8.47
C LEU A 92 -18.86 28.94 9.78
N ALA A 93 -18.96 27.62 9.85
CA ALA A 93 -19.38 26.92 11.05
C ALA A 93 -18.50 27.25 12.26
N ARG A 94 -17.18 27.33 12.03
CA ARG A 94 -16.22 27.73 13.08
C ARG A 94 -16.40 29.20 13.48
N LEU A 95 -16.64 30.07 12.52
CA LEU A 95 -16.82 31.52 12.78
C LEU A 95 -18.07 31.79 13.60
N VAL A 96 -19.17 31.10 13.33
CA VAL A 96 -20.44 31.27 14.05
C VAL A 96 -20.53 30.42 15.33
N GLY A 97 -19.45 29.73 15.73
CA GLY A 97 -19.44 28.89 16.92
C GLY A 97 -20.40 27.69 16.85
N ALA A 98 -20.67 27.17 15.63
CA ALA A 98 -21.57 26.03 15.48
C ALA A 98 -21.02 24.80 16.22
N PRO A 99 -21.90 24.03 16.92
CA PRO A 99 -21.45 22.86 17.67
C PRO A 99 -20.76 21.83 16.76
N PRO A 100 -19.78 21.06 17.28
CA PRO A 100 -19.12 20.04 16.51
C PRO A 100 -20.13 19.00 16.02
N PRO A 101 -19.92 18.38 14.84
CA PRO A 101 -20.76 17.30 14.37
C PRO A 101 -20.75 16.14 15.35
N GLN A 102 -21.93 15.60 15.64
CA GLN A 102 -22.00 14.40 16.47
C GLN A 102 -21.65 13.17 15.64
N LEU A 103 -20.67 12.39 16.12
CA LEU A 103 -20.40 11.05 15.61
C LEU A 103 -21.37 10.06 16.25
N PRO A 104 -21.72 8.97 15.55
CA PRO A 104 -22.51 7.90 16.16
C PRO A 104 -21.72 7.28 17.32
N GLN A 105 -22.42 6.79 18.33
CA GLN A 105 -21.81 6.01 19.40
C GLN A 105 -21.14 4.77 18.80
N ALA A 106 -19.84 4.64 19.01
CA ALA A 106 -19.04 3.63 18.34
C ALA A 106 -18.43 2.63 19.33
N THR A 107 -18.37 1.38 18.89
CA THR A 107 -17.81 0.25 19.63
C THR A 107 -16.41 -0.12 19.17
N GLY A 108 -15.82 0.61 18.22
CA GLY A 108 -14.45 0.45 17.77
C GLY A 108 -14.03 1.54 16.79
N LEU A 109 -12.70 1.68 16.64
CA LEU A 109 -12.08 2.62 15.71
C LEU A 109 -10.90 1.96 15.00
N ILE A 110 -10.81 2.15 13.69
CA ILE A 110 -9.62 1.84 12.90
C ILE A 110 -9.12 3.12 12.24
N VAL A 111 -7.82 3.42 12.42
CA VAL A 111 -7.10 4.49 11.73
C VAL A 111 -6.07 3.85 10.78
N PRO A 112 -6.42 3.65 9.51
CA PRO A 112 -5.57 2.92 8.57
C PRO A 112 -4.55 3.79 7.84
N GLU A 113 -4.57 5.11 8.05
CA GLU A 113 -3.74 6.09 7.34
C GLU A 113 -2.62 6.64 8.23
N ILE A 114 -1.56 7.14 7.59
CA ILE A 114 -0.60 8.00 8.29
C ILE A 114 -1.25 9.38 8.44
N PHE A 115 -1.56 9.75 9.66
CA PHE A 115 -2.29 10.97 9.95
C PHE A 115 -1.38 12.21 9.99
N SER A 116 -1.94 13.35 9.58
CA SER A 116 -1.27 14.65 9.59
C SER A 116 -1.11 15.18 11.01
N PRO A 117 -0.23 16.17 11.26
CA PRO A 117 -0.13 16.83 12.57
C PRO A 117 -1.47 17.39 13.07
N ALA A 118 -2.30 17.94 12.18
CA ALA A 118 -3.62 18.45 12.53
C ALA A 118 -4.57 17.34 12.97
N THR A 119 -4.53 16.19 12.28
CA THR A 119 -5.30 15.00 12.63
C THR A 119 -4.80 14.42 13.96
N ALA A 120 -3.48 14.35 14.16
CA ALA A 120 -2.85 13.88 15.40
C ALA A 120 -3.30 14.69 16.62
N HIS A 121 -3.34 16.01 16.47
CA HIS A 121 -3.79 16.91 17.54
C HIS A 121 -5.27 16.67 17.94
N ALA A 122 -6.10 16.22 17.01
CA ALA A 122 -7.51 15.94 17.25
C ALA A 122 -7.79 14.47 17.64
N LEU A 123 -6.78 13.59 17.61
CA LEU A 123 -6.95 12.17 17.95
C LEU A 123 -7.43 11.92 19.38
N PRO A 124 -6.90 12.59 20.44
CA PRO A 124 -7.30 12.32 21.82
C PRO A 124 -8.82 12.41 22.02
N GLU A 125 -9.49 13.45 21.46
CA GLU A 125 -10.94 13.62 21.53
C GLU A 125 -11.66 12.42 20.88
N LEU A 126 -11.21 11.98 19.70
CA LEU A 126 -11.79 10.83 19.00
C LEU A 126 -11.59 9.54 19.79
N LEU A 127 -10.39 9.31 20.30
CA LEU A 127 -10.04 8.10 21.07
C LEU A 127 -10.89 7.99 22.35
N GLN A 128 -11.18 9.12 23.02
CA GLN A 128 -12.03 9.16 24.22
C GLN A 128 -13.50 8.86 23.89
N ALA A 129 -13.99 9.34 22.73
CA ALA A 129 -15.38 9.17 22.33
C ALA A 129 -15.75 7.73 21.93
N VAL A 130 -14.77 6.85 21.67
CA VAL A 130 -15.00 5.45 21.25
C VAL A 130 -15.06 4.52 22.44
N GLY A 131 -16.13 3.74 22.56
CA GLY A 131 -16.38 2.84 23.70
C GLY A 131 -15.59 1.53 23.71
N GLY A 132 -15.05 1.09 22.56
CA GLY A 132 -14.34 -0.19 22.41
C GLY A 132 -12.91 -0.02 21.90
N ALA A 133 -12.35 -1.09 21.31
CA ALA A 133 -10.97 -1.15 20.86
C ALA A 133 -10.65 -0.12 19.76
N ARG A 134 -9.54 0.57 19.89
CA ARG A 134 -9.03 1.59 18.97
C ARG A 134 -7.69 1.12 18.42
N ILE A 135 -7.62 0.86 17.13
CA ILE A 135 -6.39 0.41 16.46
C ILE A 135 -5.94 1.37 15.37
N ALA A 136 -4.62 1.38 15.13
CA ALA A 136 -4.05 1.97 13.92
C ALA A 136 -3.40 0.89 13.06
N LEU A 137 -3.37 1.11 11.74
CA LEU A 137 -2.53 0.32 10.84
C LEU A 137 -1.15 0.95 10.75
N PHE A 138 -0.13 0.10 10.77
CA PHE A 138 1.25 0.50 10.56
C PHE A 138 1.79 -0.13 9.27
N HIS A 139 2.15 0.73 8.31
CA HIS A 139 2.48 0.28 6.96
C HIS A 139 3.96 -0.05 6.79
N ASP A 140 4.86 0.77 7.31
CA ASP A 140 6.30 0.56 7.18
C ASP A 140 7.10 1.50 8.09
N ALA A 141 8.40 1.24 8.18
CA ALA A 141 9.39 2.11 8.83
C ALA A 141 10.43 2.66 7.83
N ILE A 142 10.07 2.79 6.56
CA ILE A 142 11.00 3.16 5.49
C ILE A 142 11.64 4.52 5.75
N ALA A 143 10.84 5.51 6.14
CA ALA A 143 11.35 6.86 6.44
C ALA A 143 12.33 6.90 7.62
N LEU A 144 12.31 5.89 8.49
CA LEU A 144 13.24 5.74 9.61
C LEU A 144 14.51 4.99 9.18
N LYS A 145 14.35 3.87 8.44
CA LYS A 145 15.46 3.00 8.04
C LYS A 145 16.26 3.57 6.85
N TYR A 146 15.59 4.28 5.94
CA TYR A 146 16.15 4.84 4.71
C TYR A 146 15.68 6.30 4.50
N PRO A 147 16.07 7.23 5.39
CA PRO A 147 15.66 8.62 5.29
C PRO A 147 16.10 9.28 3.99
N GLU A 148 17.26 8.89 3.43
CA GLU A 148 17.81 9.38 2.17
C GLU A 148 16.98 8.98 0.94
N LEU A 149 16.20 7.90 1.04
CA LEU A 149 15.30 7.43 -0.03
C LEU A 149 13.88 7.96 0.13
N SER A 150 13.61 8.76 1.17
CA SER A 150 12.30 9.25 1.52
C SER A 150 12.20 10.77 1.37
N PRO A 151 11.01 11.33 1.05
CA PRO A 151 10.82 12.78 1.04
C PRO A 151 11.09 13.39 2.42
N SER A 152 11.79 14.52 2.47
CA SER A 152 12.21 15.18 3.72
C SER A 152 11.05 15.49 4.67
N GLY A 153 9.89 15.90 4.13
CA GLY A 153 8.69 16.12 4.92
C GLY A 153 8.14 14.87 5.60
N THR A 154 8.29 13.71 4.95
CA THR A 154 7.93 12.41 5.54
C THR A 154 8.90 12.04 6.65
N VAL A 155 10.21 12.18 6.41
CA VAL A 155 11.25 11.90 7.40
C VAL A 155 11.04 12.71 8.67
N GLY A 156 10.83 14.04 8.55
CA GLY A 156 10.64 14.91 9.70
C GLY A 156 9.33 14.63 10.48
N ARG A 157 8.29 14.14 9.80
CA ARG A 157 6.99 13.79 10.44
C ARG A 157 7.02 12.42 11.12
N PHE A 158 7.91 11.53 10.69
CA PHE A 158 7.82 10.12 11.04
C PHE A 158 8.03 9.83 12.54
N PRO A 159 9.07 10.37 13.23
CA PRO A 159 9.26 10.13 14.66
C PRO A 159 8.05 10.56 15.54
N PRO A 160 7.47 11.77 15.39
CA PRO A 160 6.23 12.11 16.08
C PRO A 160 5.07 11.15 15.81
N TYR A 161 4.88 10.73 14.55
CA TYR A 161 3.85 9.76 14.19
C TYR A 161 4.01 8.43 14.95
N LEU A 162 5.24 7.91 15.07
CA LEU A 162 5.51 6.69 15.83
C LEU A 162 5.22 6.83 17.33
N GLN A 163 5.39 8.02 17.90
CA GLN A 163 5.01 8.32 19.28
C GLN A 163 3.48 8.39 19.44
N GLU A 164 2.78 9.00 18.49
CA GLU A 164 1.33 9.12 18.50
C GLU A 164 0.62 7.75 18.41
N LEU A 165 1.26 6.75 17.79
CA LEU A 165 0.75 5.38 17.77
C LEU A 165 0.64 4.74 19.17
N LEU A 166 1.39 5.22 20.15
CA LEU A 166 1.33 4.71 21.53
C LEU A 166 -0.03 4.98 22.22
N ALA A 167 -0.85 5.89 21.69
CA ALA A 167 -2.16 6.21 22.23
C ALA A 167 -3.26 5.19 21.86
N PHE A 168 -2.97 4.25 20.96
CA PHE A 168 -3.93 3.23 20.52
C PHE A 168 -3.91 2.01 21.44
N ASP A 169 -4.99 1.22 21.41
CA ASP A 169 -5.11 -0.04 22.16
C ASP A 169 -4.33 -1.17 21.50
N GLY A 170 -4.07 -1.06 20.18
CA GLY A 170 -3.26 -2.00 19.42
C GLY A 170 -2.86 -1.47 18.05
N ILE A 171 -1.81 -2.03 17.48
CA ILE A 171 -1.30 -1.65 16.16
C ILE A 171 -1.30 -2.89 15.25
N ALA A 172 -2.02 -2.82 14.14
CA ALA A 172 -1.98 -3.83 13.09
C ALA A 172 -0.88 -3.49 12.07
N ALA A 173 0.26 -4.17 12.14
CA ALA A 173 1.32 -4.01 11.17
C ALA A 173 1.04 -4.87 9.92
N VAL A 174 1.32 -4.34 8.71
CA VAL A 174 0.99 -5.02 7.46
C VAL A 174 1.95 -6.16 7.11
N SER A 175 3.04 -6.32 7.85
CA SER A 175 4.05 -7.39 7.72
C SER A 175 4.77 -7.63 9.04
N GLU A 176 5.48 -8.74 9.15
CA GLU A 176 6.36 -9.03 10.29
C GLU A 176 7.53 -8.03 10.34
N ASP A 177 8.15 -7.71 9.19
CA ASP A 177 9.22 -6.70 9.10
C ASP A 177 8.76 -5.34 9.61
N SER A 178 7.54 -4.90 9.24
CA SER A 178 6.98 -3.64 9.74
C SER A 178 6.71 -3.68 11.24
N ARG A 179 6.14 -4.80 11.76
CA ARG A 179 5.94 -5.01 13.21
C ARG A 179 7.25 -4.89 13.97
N ASP A 180 8.24 -5.64 13.53
CA ASP A 180 9.52 -5.72 14.21
C ASP A 180 10.26 -4.38 14.19
N ALA A 181 10.21 -3.68 13.05
CA ALA A 181 10.78 -2.33 12.93
C ALA A 181 10.15 -1.31 13.89
N LEU A 182 8.82 -1.37 14.09
CA LEU A 182 8.12 -0.51 15.05
C LEU A 182 8.50 -0.84 16.49
N LEU A 183 8.51 -2.12 16.85
CA LEU A 183 8.87 -2.59 18.18
C LEU A 183 10.34 -2.27 18.51
N ASP A 184 11.25 -2.44 17.55
CA ASP A 184 12.67 -2.12 17.72
C ASP A 184 12.88 -0.62 17.94
N TYR A 185 12.16 0.23 17.21
CA TYR A 185 12.22 1.67 17.40
C TYR A 185 11.74 2.09 18.80
N TRP A 186 10.62 1.57 19.27
CA TRP A 186 10.11 1.87 20.61
C TRP A 186 11.04 1.32 21.71
N ARG A 187 11.65 0.16 21.50
CA ARG A 187 12.67 -0.38 22.41
C ARG A 187 13.90 0.52 22.47
N TRP A 188 14.36 0.99 21.32
CA TRP A 188 15.49 1.94 21.23
C TRP A 188 15.19 3.25 21.95
N LEU A 189 13.97 3.78 21.87
CA LEU A 189 13.51 4.95 22.62
C LEU A 189 13.34 4.70 24.12
N GLY A 190 13.45 3.48 24.61
CA GLY A 190 13.23 3.11 26.00
C GLY A 190 11.76 3.14 26.44
N VAL A 191 10.82 3.01 25.50
CA VAL A 191 9.38 2.93 25.82
C VAL A 191 9.09 1.67 26.59
N LYS A 192 8.63 1.79 27.86
CA LYS A 192 8.41 0.64 28.76
C LYS A 192 7.09 -0.08 28.52
N ALA A 193 6.05 0.63 28.07
CA ALA A 193 4.70 0.09 27.90
C ALA A 193 4.17 0.46 26.49
N THR A 194 4.32 -0.48 25.56
CA THR A 194 3.78 -0.37 24.20
C THR A 194 2.40 -1.00 24.09
N PRO A 195 1.54 -0.54 23.17
CA PRO A 195 0.39 -1.34 22.74
C PRO A 195 0.86 -2.65 22.10
N PRO A 196 0.03 -3.74 22.14
CA PRO A 196 0.31 -4.92 21.36
C PRO A 196 0.39 -4.58 19.85
N VAL A 197 1.41 -5.13 19.19
CA VAL A 197 1.60 -4.98 17.74
C VAL A 197 1.46 -6.36 17.10
N GLN A 198 0.44 -6.53 16.26
CA GLN A 198 0.16 -7.77 15.55
C GLN A 198 0.49 -7.60 14.07
N ALA A 199 1.30 -8.49 13.50
CA ALA A 199 1.46 -8.58 12.06
C ALA A 199 0.22 -9.25 11.46
N ILE A 200 -0.51 -8.51 10.64
CA ILE A 200 -1.67 -8.98 9.89
C ILE A 200 -1.41 -8.67 8.40
N PRO A 201 -0.85 -9.64 7.63
CA PRO A 201 -0.55 -9.45 6.22
C PRO A 201 -1.79 -9.08 5.42
N LEU A 202 -1.65 -8.11 4.50
CA LEU A 202 -2.74 -7.60 3.68
C LEU A 202 -3.36 -8.68 2.79
N GLY A 203 -4.61 -8.47 2.40
CA GLY A 203 -5.27 -9.23 1.36
C GLY A 203 -4.93 -8.72 -0.05
N ILE A 204 -5.30 -9.49 -1.05
CA ILE A 204 -5.35 -9.06 -2.44
C ILE A 204 -6.78 -9.19 -2.98
N ASP A 205 -7.01 -8.59 -4.13
CA ASP A 205 -8.30 -8.65 -4.80
C ASP A 205 -8.64 -10.11 -5.16
N ASP A 206 -9.90 -10.54 -4.97
CA ASP A 206 -10.38 -11.88 -5.23
C ASP A 206 -11.25 -12.00 -6.49
N HIS A 207 -11.40 -10.91 -7.26
CA HIS A 207 -12.14 -10.98 -8.52
C HIS A 207 -11.55 -12.05 -9.44
N PRO A 208 -12.38 -12.90 -10.07
CA PRO A 208 -11.91 -13.90 -10.98
C PRO A 208 -11.02 -13.29 -12.05
N ILE A 209 -9.82 -13.84 -12.22
CA ILE A 209 -8.95 -13.49 -13.34
C ILE A 209 -9.21 -14.49 -14.42
N ASP A 210 -9.71 -14.03 -15.56
CA ASP A 210 -9.77 -14.86 -16.76
C ASP A 210 -8.35 -15.06 -17.30
N LEU A 211 -7.80 -16.22 -17.00
CA LEU A 211 -6.49 -16.66 -17.51
C LEU A 211 -6.61 -17.38 -18.86
N SER A 212 -7.84 -17.60 -19.36
CA SER A 212 -8.11 -18.33 -20.60
C SER A 212 -7.89 -17.50 -21.87
N GLU A 213 -7.84 -16.17 -21.77
CA GLU A 213 -7.45 -15.35 -22.91
C GLU A 213 -6.00 -15.63 -23.29
N PRO A 214 -5.73 -16.08 -24.53
CA PRO A 214 -4.38 -16.36 -24.96
C PRO A 214 -3.55 -15.08 -24.84
N THR A 215 -2.43 -15.18 -24.16
CA THR A 215 -1.34 -14.19 -24.27
C THR A 215 -1.11 -13.95 -25.75
N GLY A 216 -1.43 -12.73 -26.21
CA GLY A 216 -1.43 -12.35 -27.62
C GLY A 216 -0.26 -12.90 -28.41
N GLU A 217 -0.45 -13.00 -29.74
CA GLU A 217 0.40 -13.61 -30.75
C GLU A 217 1.87 -13.78 -30.33
N ARG A 218 2.35 -15.04 -30.39
CA ARG A 218 3.75 -15.42 -30.06
C ARG A 218 4.84 -14.73 -30.90
N ASN A 219 4.48 -13.74 -31.70
CA ASN A 219 5.38 -12.95 -32.54
C ASN A 219 5.80 -11.61 -31.94
N SER A 220 5.33 -11.23 -30.74
CA SER A 220 5.81 -10.05 -30.04
C SER A 220 6.98 -10.39 -29.11
N SER A 221 7.92 -9.48 -28.99
CA SER A 221 9.05 -9.56 -28.04
C SER A 221 8.56 -9.90 -26.64
N THR A 222 9.28 -10.76 -25.93
CA THR A 222 8.99 -11.11 -24.52
C THR A 222 8.94 -9.85 -23.66
N VAL A 223 7.85 -9.68 -22.89
CA VAL A 223 7.65 -8.51 -22.03
C VAL A 223 8.05 -8.78 -20.59
N VAL A 224 8.95 -7.96 -20.06
CA VAL A 224 9.31 -7.87 -18.64
C VAL A 224 8.60 -6.66 -18.08
N LEU A 225 7.71 -6.83 -17.10
CA LEU A 225 6.89 -5.74 -16.52
C LEU A 225 7.44 -5.31 -15.15
N CYS A 226 7.51 -4.00 -14.92
CA CYS A 226 7.76 -3.43 -13.60
C CYS A 226 6.65 -2.43 -13.25
N VAL A 227 5.93 -2.68 -12.17
CA VAL A 227 4.81 -1.85 -11.72
C VAL A 227 5.19 -1.14 -10.43
N GLY A 228 5.18 0.18 -10.43
CA GLY A 228 5.45 0.98 -9.24
C GLY A 228 5.72 2.43 -9.55
N THR A 229 5.59 3.29 -8.54
CA THR A 229 6.01 4.68 -8.65
C THR A 229 7.52 4.74 -8.89
N LEU A 230 7.97 5.54 -9.87
CA LEU A 230 9.39 5.87 -10.00
C LEU A 230 9.79 6.71 -8.79
N GLU A 231 10.47 6.10 -7.84
CA GLU A 231 11.02 6.72 -6.63
C GLU A 231 12.28 5.97 -6.20
N ALA A 232 13.19 6.61 -5.46
CA ALA A 232 14.53 6.08 -5.19
C ALA A 232 14.51 4.67 -4.60
N ARG A 233 13.67 4.41 -3.58
CA ARG A 233 13.59 3.10 -2.91
C ARG A 233 13.09 1.96 -3.81
N LYS A 234 12.40 2.28 -4.93
CA LYS A 234 11.94 1.29 -5.91
C LYS A 234 13.04 0.85 -6.88
N ASN A 235 14.21 1.49 -6.79
CA ASN A 235 15.45 1.08 -7.43
C ASN A 235 15.37 0.86 -8.95
N HIS A 236 14.56 1.67 -9.64
CA HIS A 236 14.39 1.58 -11.08
C HIS A 236 15.71 1.82 -11.85
N LEU A 237 16.67 2.59 -11.27
CA LEU A 237 17.97 2.81 -11.92
C LEU A 237 18.74 1.50 -12.06
N ALA A 238 18.83 0.68 -11.02
CA ALA A 238 19.50 -0.61 -11.10
C ALA A 238 18.83 -1.54 -12.13
N LEU A 239 17.48 -1.53 -12.21
CA LEU A 239 16.75 -2.28 -13.23
C LEU A 239 17.06 -1.79 -14.65
N LEU A 240 17.10 -0.47 -14.87
CA LEU A 240 17.44 0.11 -16.17
C LEU A 240 18.88 -0.21 -16.61
N GLU A 241 19.83 -0.18 -15.68
CA GLU A 241 21.22 -0.58 -15.93
C GLU A 241 21.34 -2.09 -16.24
N ALA A 242 20.63 -2.93 -15.49
CA ALA A 242 20.53 -4.36 -15.75
C ALA A 242 20.00 -4.64 -17.16
N CYS A 243 18.90 -4.00 -17.54
CA CYS A 243 18.30 -4.17 -18.88
C CYS A 243 19.23 -3.64 -19.99
N GLU A 244 19.90 -2.50 -19.78
CA GLU A 244 20.86 -1.96 -20.73
C GLU A 244 22.00 -2.95 -21.02
N SER A 245 22.56 -3.56 -19.97
CA SER A 245 23.62 -4.56 -20.11
C SER A 245 23.16 -5.80 -20.90
N LEU A 246 21.90 -6.21 -20.70
CA LEU A 246 21.31 -7.36 -21.41
C LEU A 246 21.04 -7.04 -22.88
N TRP A 247 20.51 -5.85 -23.20
CA TRP A 247 20.31 -5.41 -24.59
C TRP A 247 21.67 -5.23 -25.31
N ALA A 248 22.68 -4.71 -24.62
CA ALA A 248 24.06 -4.62 -25.16
C ALA A 248 24.68 -5.99 -25.43
N ALA A 249 24.31 -7.01 -24.64
CA ALA A 249 24.69 -8.40 -24.85
C ALA A 249 23.86 -9.14 -25.91
N GLY A 250 22.95 -8.45 -26.62
CA GLY A 250 22.14 -8.98 -27.73
C GLY A 250 20.85 -9.69 -27.32
N LEU A 251 20.42 -9.64 -26.06
CA LEU A 251 19.11 -10.18 -25.66
C LEU A 251 17.98 -9.28 -26.18
N THR A 252 16.92 -9.90 -26.68
CA THR A 252 15.75 -9.19 -27.22
C THR A 252 14.56 -9.38 -26.31
N PHE A 253 14.11 -8.29 -25.66
CA PHE A 253 12.89 -8.25 -24.83
C PHE A 253 12.44 -6.81 -24.68
N GLU A 254 11.17 -6.59 -24.31
CA GLU A 254 10.62 -5.29 -23.95
C GLU A 254 10.63 -5.14 -22.44
N LEU A 255 11.20 -4.03 -21.92
CA LEU A 255 10.96 -3.60 -20.56
C LEU A 255 9.75 -2.64 -20.56
N HIS A 256 8.67 -3.01 -19.86
CA HIS A 256 7.48 -2.18 -19.70
C HIS A 256 7.39 -1.66 -18.26
N LEU A 257 7.50 -0.35 -18.10
CA LEU A 257 7.39 0.34 -16.81
C LEU A 257 6.03 1.01 -16.69
N VAL A 258 5.35 0.79 -15.56
CA VAL A 258 4.02 1.38 -15.27
C VAL A 258 4.04 2.03 -13.89
N GLY A 259 3.71 3.31 -13.82
CA GLY A 259 3.61 4.06 -12.57
C GLY A 259 3.98 5.53 -12.72
N MET A 260 3.52 6.36 -11.80
CA MET A 260 3.84 7.79 -11.80
C MET A 260 5.29 8.03 -11.35
N ALA A 261 5.91 9.12 -11.79
CA ALA A 261 7.18 9.58 -11.27
C ALA A 261 6.96 10.48 -10.03
N GLN A 262 7.68 10.18 -8.94
CA GLN A 262 7.71 11.01 -7.75
C GLN A 262 8.62 12.23 -8.03
N ALA A 263 8.13 13.44 -7.71
CA ALA A 263 8.79 14.67 -8.14
C ALA A 263 10.21 14.88 -7.60
N GLN A 264 10.49 14.42 -6.38
CA GLN A 264 11.79 14.64 -5.72
C GLN A 264 12.80 13.51 -6.02
N THR A 265 12.36 12.26 -5.99
CA THR A 265 13.26 11.09 -6.04
C THR A 265 13.11 10.26 -7.31
N GLY A 266 12.12 10.54 -8.16
CA GLY A 266 11.86 9.79 -9.40
C GLY A 266 12.52 10.36 -10.64
N GLN A 267 13.02 11.60 -10.58
CA GLN A 267 13.58 12.30 -11.75
C GLN A 267 14.78 11.57 -12.37
N PRO A 268 15.75 11.06 -11.61
CA PRO A 268 16.89 10.34 -12.19
C PRO A 268 16.47 9.12 -13.03
N ALA A 269 15.50 8.34 -12.53
CA ALA A 269 14.97 7.20 -13.28
C ALA A 269 14.25 7.65 -14.56
N LEU A 270 13.47 8.74 -14.49
CA LEU A 270 12.77 9.28 -15.66
C LEU A 270 13.73 9.78 -16.73
N ASP A 271 14.82 10.43 -16.36
CA ASP A 271 15.84 10.90 -17.28
C ASP A 271 16.59 9.71 -17.92
N ARG A 272 16.88 8.65 -17.14
CA ARG A 272 17.49 7.43 -17.68
C ARG A 272 16.56 6.70 -18.66
N ILE A 273 15.25 6.64 -18.36
CA ILE A 273 14.23 6.10 -19.28
C ILE A 273 14.29 6.81 -20.62
N ARG A 274 14.25 8.16 -20.60
CA ARG A 274 14.32 8.99 -21.84
C ARG A 274 15.59 8.75 -22.64
N ALA A 275 16.72 8.67 -21.97
CA ALA A 275 18.01 8.40 -22.61
C ALA A 275 18.02 7.03 -23.30
N LEU A 276 17.51 5.97 -22.64
CA LEU A 276 17.43 4.63 -23.22
C LEU A 276 16.45 4.57 -24.40
N GLN A 277 15.31 5.24 -24.31
CA GLN A 277 14.37 5.34 -25.41
C GLN A 277 14.97 6.08 -26.62
N ALA A 278 15.70 7.17 -26.38
CA ALA A 278 16.42 7.91 -27.43
C ALA A 278 17.54 7.06 -28.07
N ALA A 279 18.14 6.15 -27.32
CA ALA A 279 19.12 5.17 -27.81
C ALA A 279 18.48 3.98 -28.57
N GLY A 280 17.15 3.99 -28.78
CA GLY A 280 16.44 2.95 -29.50
C GLY A 280 16.24 1.62 -28.72
N ARG A 281 16.37 1.63 -27.41
CA ARG A 281 16.12 0.44 -26.60
C ARG A 281 14.63 0.11 -26.53
N THR A 282 14.30 -1.17 -26.48
CA THR A 282 12.90 -1.66 -26.40
C THR A 282 12.35 -1.44 -24.99
N LEU A 283 12.09 -0.18 -24.66
CA LEU A 283 11.66 0.31 -23.37
C LEU A 283 10.36 1.12 -23.52
N ARG A 284 9.32 0.69 -22.83
CA ARG A 284 8.02 1.37 -22.74
C ARG A 284 7.81 1.93 -21.35
N TYR A 285 7.34 3.16 -21.24
CA TYR A 285 6.95 3.80 -19.99
C TYR A 285 5.60 4.50 -20.18
N ASP A 286 4.57 4.03 -19.49
CA ASP A 286 3.20 4.53 -19.65
C ASP A 286 2.77 5.52 -18.54
N GLY A 287 3.62 5.75 -17.53
CA GLY A 287 3.19 6.55 -16.39
C GLY A 287 2.02 5.88 -15.62
N PRO A 288 1.12 6.65 -14.98
CA PRO A 288 -0.06 6.11 -14.33
C PRO A 288 -1.10 5.68 -15.36
N VAL A 289 -1.62 4.46 -15.23
CA VAL A 289 -2.60 3.86 -16.13
C VAL A 289 -3.91 3.54 -15.41
N SER A 290 -4.97 3.20 -16.15
CA SER A 290 -6.21 2.65 -15.61
C SER A 290 -6.02 1.23 -15.08
N ASP A 291 -6.93 0.77 -14.21
CA ASP A 291 -6.87 -0.60 -13.67
C ASP A 291 -6.97 -1.64 -14.79
N SER A 292 -7.79 -1.41 -15.83
CA SER A 292 -7.90 -2.29 -17.00
C SER A 292 -6.60 -2.35 -17.81
N ALA A 293 -5.92 -1.23 -18.01
CA ALA A 293 -4.63 -1.19 -18.69
C ALA A 293 -3.52 -1.88 -17.87
N LEU A 294 -3.54 -1.73 -16.53
CA LEU A 294 -2.63 -2.43 -15.63
C LEU A 294 -2.85 -3.96 -15.71
N GLN A 295 -4.11 -4.40 -15.67
CA GLN A 295 -4.46 -5.81 -15.84
C GLN A 295 -3.99 -6.37 -17.18
N ALA A 296 -4.18 -5.64 -18.28
CA ALA A 296 -3.66 -6.00 -19.59
C ALA A 296 -2.12 -6.10 -19.58
N GLY A 297 -1.43 -5.19 -18.89
CA GLY A 297 0.02 -5.25 -18.67
C GLY A 297 0.45 -6.55 -18.01
N TYR A 298 -0.20 -6.94 -16.90
CA TYR A 298 0.08 -8.21 -16.23
C TYR A 298 -0.18 -9.42 -17.13
N ARG A 299 -1.30 -9.45 -17.88
CA ARG A 299 -1.60 -10.58 -18.79
C ARG A 299 -0.56 -10.73 -19.89
N ARG A 300 -0.03 -9.61 -20.42
CA ARG A 300 0.97 -9.59 -21.50
C ARG A 300 2.38 -9.97 -21.03
N ALA A 301 2.70 -9.72 -19.77
CA ALA A 301 4.03 -9.95 -19.22
C ALA A 301 4.37 -11.45 -19.19
N ALA A 302 5.62 -11.82 -19.50
CA ALA A 302 6.15 -13.15 -19.23
C ALA A 302 6.43 -13.32 -17.72
N PHE A 303 7.01 -12.31 -17.13
CA PHE A 303 7.25 -12.21 -15.69
C PHE A 303 7.40 -10.72 -15.30
N THR A 304 7.42 -10.45 -14.00
CA THR A 304 7.62 -9.10 -13.47
C THR A 304 8.93 -8.97 -12.73
N VAL A 305 9.43 -7.74 -12.62
CA VAL A 305 10.57 -7.40 -11.76
C VAL A 305 10.14 -6.32 -10.77
N TYR A 306 10.37 -6.56 -9.50
CA TYR A 306 10.09 -5.62 -8.42
C TYR A 306 11.36 -5.36 -7.63
N PRO A 307 12.25 -4.46 -8.12
CA PRO A 307 13.62 -4.32 -7.63
C PRO A 307 13.73 -3.46 -6.37
N SER A 308 12.61 -3.26 -5.66
CA SER A 308 12.56 -2.40 -4.47
C SER A 308 13.55 -2.83 -3.41
N ILE A 309 14.26 -1.85 -2.84
CA ILE A 309 15.19 -2.05 -1.73
C ILE A 309 14.41 -2.41 -0.47
N MET A 310 13.29 -1.70 -0.22
CA MET A 310 12.44 -1.93 0.94
C MET A 310 10.98 -1.59 0.65
N GLU A 311 10.08 -2.37 1.25
CA GLU A 311 8.63 -2.18 1.20
C GLU A 311 8.00 -2.45 2.56
N GLY A 312 6.77 -1.92 2.74
CA GLY A 312 5.96 -2.29 3.90
C GLY A 312 5.27 -3.65 3.73
N PHE A 313 4.97 -4.05 2.46
CA PHE A 313 4.31 -5.33 2.18
C PHE A 313 4.70 -5.96 0.83
N GLY A 314 4.44 -5.28 -0.29
CA GLY A 314 4.74 -5.82 -1.62
C GLY A 314 3.51 -6.24 -2.42
N LEU A 315 2.42 -5.46 -2.37
CA LEU A 315 1.21 -5.74 -3.16
C LEU A 315 1.48 -6.06 -4.63
N PRO A 316 2.36 -5.33 -5.37
CA PRO A 316 2.60 -5.64 -6.78
C PRO A 316 3.23 -7.02 -7.02
N VAL A 317 4.01 -7.55 -6.05
CA VAL A 317 4.51 -8.92 -6.10
C VAL A 317 3.34 -9.90 -6.10
N LEU A 318 2.44 -9.78 -5.12
CA LEU A 318 1.28 -10.66 -5.02
C LEU A 318 0.30 -10.48 -6.19
N GLU A 319 0.12 -9.26 -6.69
CA GLU A 319 -0.67 -8.99 -7.89
C GLU A 319 -0.11 -9.74 -9.09
N SER A 320 1.21 -9.67 -9.32
CA SER A 320 1.88 -10.42 -10.39
C SER A 320 1.63 -11.92 -10.31
N LEU A 321 1.88 -12.50 -9.13
CA LEU A 321 1.71 -13.94 -8.89
C LEU A 321 0.25 -14.38 -9.10
N ARG A 322 -0.70 -13.55 -8.73
CA ARG A 322 -2.12 -13.81 -8.94
C ARG A 322 -2.49 -13.87 -10.42
N TYR A 323 -1.83 -13.05 -11.28
CA TYR A 323 -1.96 -13.16 -12.74
C TYR A 323 -1.16 -14.34 -13.35
N GLY A 324 -0.64 -15.25 -12.53
CA GLY A 324 0.21 -16.35 -12.97
C GLY A 324 1.56 -15.87 -13.52
N ARG A 325 2.00 -14.64 -13.15
CA ARG A 325 3.27 -14.08 -13.63
C ARG A 325 4.30 -14.14 -12.52
N PRO A 326 5.37 -14.93 -12.68
CA PRO A 326 6.48 -14.97 -11.75
C PRO A 326 7.05 -13.57 -11.49
N CYS A 327 7.62 -13.36 -10.31
CA CYS A 327 8.18 -12.08 -9.94
C CYS A 327 9.64 -12.23 -9.48
N ILE A 328 10.55 -11.39 -10.01
CA ILE A 328 11.88 -11.21 -9.45
C ILE A 328 11.78 -10.11 -8.38
N CYS A 329 12.16 -10.39 -7.14
CA CYS A 329 12.10 -9.43 -6.04
C CYS A 329 13.17 -9.71 -4.96
N SER A 330 13.31 -8.83 -3.97
CA SER A 330 14.20 -9.06 -2.83
C SER A 330 13.75 -10.25 -1.96
N SER A 331 14.70 -10.99 -1.42
CA SER A 331 14.48 -12.00 -0.38
C SER A 331 14.29 -11.38 1.02
N GLN A 332 14.54 -10.08 1.18
CA GLN A 332 14.63 -9.40 2.47
C GLN A 332 13.31 -8.75 2.89
N GLY A 333 13.10 -8.64 4.20
CA GLY A 333 12.00 -7.93 4.82
C GLY A 333 10.62 -8.34 4.30
N ALA A 334 9.71 -7.39 4.18
CA ALA A 334 8.34 -7.62 3.73
C ALA A 334 8.23 -8.20 2.30
N LEU A 335 9.20 -7.96 1.42
CA LEU A 335 9.23 -8.58 0.10
C LEU A 335 9.55 -10.08 0.19
N GLY A 336 10.51 -10.47 1.02
CA GLY A 336 10.78 -11.87 1.31
C GLY A 336 9.58 -12.57 1.92
N GLU A 337 8.84 -11.90 2.82
CA GLU A 337 7.58 -12.42 3.35
C GLU A 337 6.55 -12.63 2.24
N SER A 338 6.36 -11.64 1.37
CA SER A 338 5.44 -11.73 0.24
C SER A 338 5.84 -12.81 -0.78
N ALA A 339 7.13 -13.13 -0.89
CA ALA A 339 7.63 -14.18 -1.79
C ALA A 339 7.44 -15.60 -1.23
N ARG A 340 7.23 -15.76 0.08
CA ARG A 340 6.95 -17.06 0.68
C ARG A 340 5.74 -17.71 0.02
N GLY A 341 5.81 -18.98 -0.26
CA GLY A 341 4.72 -19.71 -0.93
C GLY A 341 4.90 -19.88 -2.44
N GLY A 342 6.05 -19.45 -3.00
CA GLY A 342 6.44 -19.75 -4.37
C GLY A 342 6.05 -18.69 -5.41
N GLY A 343 6.50 -18.92 -6.64
CA GLY A 343 6.26 -18.03 -7.77
C GLY A 343 7.24 -16.86 -7.90
N CYS A 344 8.17 -16.68 -6.96
CA CYS A 344 9.20 -15.64 -7.00
C CYS A 344 10.61 -16.23 -7.22
N LEU A 345 11.41 -15.52 -8.01
CA LEU A 345 12.86 -15.63 -8.00
C LEU A 345 13.39 -14.53 -7.08
N THR A 346 13.81 -14.90 -5.87
CA THR A 346 14.26 -13.95 -4.86
C THR A 346 15.75 -13.69 -4.94
N LEU A 347 16.16 -12.44 -4.69
CA LEU A 347 17.52 -11.97 -4.71
C LEU A 347 17.91 -11.44 -3.33
N ASP A 348 19.10 -11.78 -2.87
CA ASP A 348 19.63 -11.26 -1.60
C ASP A 348 20.06 -9.79 -1.75
N GLN A 349 20.50 -9.41 -2.93
CA GLN A 349 20.78 -8.04 -3.33
C GLN A 349 20.00 -7.70 -4.60
N VAL A 350 19.53 -6.47 -4.70
CA VAL A 350 18.79 -5.99 -5.87
C VAL A 350 19.60 -4.95 -6.65
N ASP A 351 20.89 -5.23 -6.83
CA ASP A 351 21.77 -4.44 -7.67
C ASP A 351 21.61 -4.77 -9.17
N SER A 352 22.25 -3.99 -10.03
CA SER A 352 22.11 -4.17 -11.48
C SER A 352 22.69 -5.49 -11.99
N GLY A 353 23.69 -6.04 -11.33
CA GLY A 353 24.32 -7.30 -11.69
C GLY A 353 23.42 -8.50 -11.41
N ASP A 354 22.91 -8.61 -10.17
CA ASP A 354 22.02 -9.67 -9.74
C ASP A 354 20.69 -9.62 -10.51
N LEU A 355 20.13 -8.41 -10.72
CA LEU A 355 18.94 -8.22 -11.54
C LEU A 355 19.17 -8.68 -12.99
N ALA A 356 20.32 -8.34 -13.60
CA ALA A 356 20.65 -8.77 -14.95
C ALA A 356 20.77 -10.30 -15.05
N GLN A 357 21.41 -10.93 -14.07
CA GLN A 357 21.55 -12.39 -14.03
C GLN A 357 20.17 -13.08 -13.92
N ALA A 358 19.32 -12.60 -13.01
CA ALA A 358 17.99 -13.15 -12.80
C ALA A 358 17.07 -12.97 -14.03
N ILE A 359 17.07 -11.77 -14.64
CA ILE A 359 16.32 -11.49 -15.86
C ILE A 359 16.82 -12.37 -16.99
N ARG A 360 18.13 -12.45 -17.22
CA ARG A 360 18.74 -13.35 -18.23
C ARG A 360 18.27 -14.79 -18.02
N ARG A 361 18.35 -15.31 -16.79
CA ARG A 361 17.95 -16.67 -16.45
C ARG A 361 16.50 -16.95 -16.88
N LEU A 362 15.54 -16.09 -16.54
CA LEU A 362 14.15 -16.28 -16.91
C LEU A 362 13.88 -16.08 -18.41
N LEU A 363 14.69 -15.27 -19.11
CA LEU A 363 14.57 -15.08 -20.56
C LEU A 363 15.16 -16.25 -21.35
N THR A 364 16.21 -16.92 -20.85
CA THR A 364 16.96 -17.91 -21.62
C THR A 364 16.76 -19.37 -21.16
N THR A 365 16.10 -19.57 -20.01
CA THR A 365 15.86 -20.91 -19.44
C THR A 365 14.38 -21.12 -19.21
N PRO A 366 13.62 -21.55 -20.25
CA PRO A 366 12.16 -21.72 -20.15
C PRO A 366 11.72 -22.65 -19.01
N SER A 367 12.49 -23.70 -18.71
CA SER A 367 12.20 -24.63 -17.60
C SER A 367 12.13 -23.94 -16.24
N ASP A 368 12.97 -22.95 -15.99
CA ASP A 368 12.98 -22.20 -14.73
C ASP A 368 11.75 -21.29 -14.61
N LEU A 369 11.39 -20.65 -15.73
CA LEU A 369 10.16 -19.86 -15.80
C LEU A 369 8.92 -20.74 -15.59
N ASP A 370 8.85 -21.91 -16.22
CA ASP A 370 7.73 -22.85 -16.10
C ASP A 370 7.54 -23.37 -14.67
N VAL A 371 8.64 -23.62 -13.94
CA VAL A 371 8.58 -23.99 -12.51
C VAL A 371 7.92 -22.90 -11.69
N LEU A 372 8.32 -21.65 -11.90
CA LEU A 372 7.76 -20.51 -11.18
C LEU A 372 6.29 -20.24 -11.56
N VAL A 373 5.94 -20.40 -12.85
CA VAL A 373 4.54 -20.27 -13.32
C VAL A 373 3.64 -21.31 -12.63
N ARG A 374 4.07 -22.57 -12.55
CA ARG A 374 3.32 -23.60 -11.82
C ARG A 374 3.11 -23.22 -10.35
N ALA A 375 4.18 -22.74 -9.69
CA ALA A 375 4.08 -22.28 -8.31
C ALA A 375 3.10 -21.10 -8.13
N CYS A 376 3.00 -20.20 -9.11
CA CYS A 376 1.98 -19.13 -9.09
C CYS A 376 0.55 -19.71 -9.12
N HIS A 377 0.30 -20.74 -9.94
CA HIS A 377 -1.03 -21.36 -10.05
C HIS A 377 -1.43 -22.18 -8.82
N GLU A 378 -0.47 -22.77 -8.13
CA GLU A 378 -0.70 -23.55 -6.90
C GLU A 378 -0.89 -22.64 -5.67
N ARG A 379 -0.49 -21.38 -5.77
CA ARG A 379 -0.49 -20.45 -4.66
C ARG A 379 -1.90 -20.04 -4.23
N ARG A 380 -2.15 -20.09 -2.92
CA ARG A 380 -3.37 -19.52 -2.32
C ARG A 380 -3.10 -18.11 -1.82
N PHE A 381 -4.03 -17.22 -2.11
CA PHE A 381 -3.94 -15.83 -1.73
C PHE A 381 -4.96 -15.49 -0.65
N LYS A 382 -4.57 -14.67 0.32
CA LYS A 382 -5.46 -14.08 1.30
C LYS A 382 -6.29 -12.99 0.62
N THR A 383 -7.60 -13.03 0.78
CA THR A 383 -8.50 -11.99 0.22
C THR A 383 -8.61 -10.80 1.18
N TRP A 384 -9.12 -9.68 0.69
CA TRP A 384 -9.45 -8.54 1.54
C TRP A 384 -10.53 -8.86 2.57
N SER A 385 -11.48 -9.71 2.24
CA SER A 385 -12.51 -10.17 3.19
C SER A 385 -11.90 -10.94 4.35
N HIS A 386 -10.95 -11.85 4.07
CA HIS A 386 -10.22 -12.56 5.12
C HIS A 386 -9.35 -11.62 5.96
N TYR A 387 -8.71 -10.63 5.33
CA TYR A 387 -7.94 -9.61 6.05
C TYR A 387 -8.83 -8.80 7.00
N GLY A 388 -9.98 -8.31 6.51
CA GLY A 388 -10.94 -7.56 7.35
C GLY A 388 -11.46 -8.38 8.53
N ALA A 389 -11.80 -9.66 8.29
CA ALA A 389 -12.24 -10.58 9.34
C ALA A 389 -11.16 -10.82 10.41
N GLU A 390 -9.89 -10.97 9.99
CA GLU A 390 -8.77 -11.17 10.91
C GLU A 390 -8.51 -9.92 11.75
N VAL A 391 -8.56 -8.73 11.15
CA VAL A 391 -8.46 -7.46 11.89
C VAL A 391 -9.58 -7.34 12.92
N LEU A 392 -10.83 -7.60 12.55
CA LEU A 392 -11.97 -7.55 13.46
C LEU A 392 -11.83 -8.59 14.61
N SER A 393 -11.43 -9.81 14.27
CA SER A 393 -11.19 -10.86 15.25
C SER A 393 -10.11 -10.47 16.27
N TRP A 394 -8.99 -9.92 15.77
CA TRP A 394 -7.93 -9.46 16.66
C TRP A 394 -8.38 -8.30 17.54
N MET A 395 -9.16 -7.34 17.03
CA MET A 395 -9.71 -6.24 17.82
C MET A 395 -10.54 -6.73 19.02
N THR A 396 -11.20 -7.89 18.93
CA THR A 396 -11.99 -8.43 20.05
C THR A 396 -11.12 -8.92 21.20
N THR A 397 -9.84 -9.17 20.96
CA THR A 397 -8.89 -9.63 21.98
C THR A 397 -8.21 -8.49 22.74
N LEU A 398 -8.38 -7.25 22.27
CA LEU A 398 -7.75 -6.08 22.85
C LEU A 398 -8.53 -5.54 24.05
N ASN A 399 -7.81 -5.22 25.11
CA ASN A 399 -8.34 -4.47 26.23
C ASN A 399 -8.14 -2.96 25.95
N ARG A 400 -9.17 -2.18 26.27
CA ARG A 400 -9.05 -0.71 26.23
C ARG A 400 -7.96 -0.29 27.22
N ARG A 401 -6.96 0.44 26.73
CA ARG A 401 -5.95 1.04 27.59
C ARG A 401 -6.59 2.24 28.33
N SER A 402 -6.53 2.21 29.65
CA SER A 402 -6.79 3.41 30.47
C SER A 402 -5.62 4.39 30.30
N GLU A 403 -5.91 5.64 30.16
CA GLU A 403 -4.94 6.75 30.07
C GLU A 403 -4.11 6.85 31.35
#